data_eb9b8f6656b3bb9831a8677c9c3f4cc8
#
_entry.id   eb9b8f6656b3bb9831a8677c9c3f4cc8
#
_cell.length_a   1.000
_cell.length_b   1.000
_cell.length_c   1.000
_cell.angle_alpha   90.00
_cell.angle_beta   90.00
_cell.angle_gamma   90.00
#
_symmetry.space_group_name_H-M   'P 1'
#
loop_
_entity.id
_entity.type
_entity.pdbx_description
1 polymer ?
#
loop_
_entity_poly.entity_id
_entity_poly.type
_entity_poly.pdbx_seq_one_letter_code
_entity_poly.pdbx_strand_id
1 'polypeptide(L)'
;MGNSLLDIKPHQVSRNLRGYSVLFYGTPKSGKTTIASKFPGALVLAFEKGYNAIPGIMAKPINTWGEFKKILSELRDPAVKDVFQTVVIDTADIAYSYCEKYICGAASDAKNSYDNVADIPYGKGYKMAAQEFDECIRKILQMDFGLVLISH
;
A
#
# COMPACT_ATOMS: atom_id res chain seq x y z
N MET A 1 25.36 17.25 9.34
CA MET A 1 24.83 17.64 8.05
C MET A 1 25.59 17.08 6.86
N GLY A 2 25.58 15.82 6.63
CA GLY A 2 26.33 15.15 5.59
C GLY A 2 25.68 15.20 4.19
N ASN A 3 25.52 16.39 3.61
CA ASN A 3 24.97 16.53 2.26
C ASN A 3 26.03 16.71 1.17
N SER A 4 27.31 16.64 1.52
CA SER A 4 28.40 16.66 0.54
C SER A 4 28.59 15.28 -0.06
N LEU A 5 28.90 15.23 -1.36
CA LEU A 5 29.28 13.98 -2.02
C LEU A 5 30.48 13.31 -1.37
N LEU A 6 31.36 14.11 -0.73
CA LEU A 6 32.53 13.59 -0.02
C LEU A 6 32.19 12.85 1.27
N ASP A 7 30.96 13.01 1.78
CA ASP A 7 30.48 12.34 3.00
C ASP A 7 29.78 11.00 2.69
N ILE A 8 29.64 10.66 1.41
CA ILE A 8 29.00 9.41 1.00
C ILE A 8 29.89 8.23 1.40
N LYS A 9 29.31 7.29 2.12
CA LYS A 9 29.95 6.03 2.51
C LYS A 9 29.36 4.88 1.72
N PRO A 10 30.13 3.80 1.50
CA PRO A 10 29.59 2.59 0.87
C PRO A 10 28.36 2.10 1.63
N HIS A 11 27.30 1.78 0.88
CA HIS A 11 26.09 1.23 1.45
C HIS A 11 26.35 -0.12 2.10
N GLN A 12 25.78 -0.34 3.28
CA GLN A 12 25.76 -1.63 3.93
C GLN A 12 24.37 -2.21 3.86
N VAL A 13 24.27 -3.48 3.44
CA VAL A 13 22.99 -4.15 3.31
C VAL A 13 22.37 -4.34 4.70
N SER A 14 21.14 -3.86 4.85
CA SER A 14 20.38 -4.06 6.07
C SER A 14 19.94 -5.51 6.22
N ARG A 15 19.91 -6.01 7.46
CA ARG A 15 19.39 -7.34 7.78
C ARG A 15 17.89 -7.34 8.04
N ASN A 16 17.25 -6.18 8.09
CA ASN A 16 15.81 -6.07 8.19
C ASN A 16 15.20 -5.70 6.83
N LEU A 17 13.87 -5.85 6.72
CA LEU A 17 13.15 -5.61 5.46
C LEU A 17 12.61 -4.17 5.33
N ARG A 18 12.96 -3.29 6.27
CA ARG A 18 12.53 -1.89 6.18
C ARG A 18 13.06 -1.24 4.91
N GLY A 19 12.19 -0.55 4.19
CA GLY A 19 12.52 0.10 2.92
C GLY A 19 12.58 -0.84 1.72
N TYR A 20 12.33 -2.13 1.90
CA TYR A 20 12.26 -3.10 0.81
C TYR A 20 10.82 -3.44 0.45
N SER A 21 10.59 -3.77 -0.80
CA SER A 21 9.29 -4.21 -1.29
C SER A 21 9.35 -5.62 -1.87
N VAL A 22 8.30 -6.40 -1.62
CA VAL A 22 8.13 -7.76 -2.13
C VAL A 22 6.76 -7.87 -2.78
N LEU A 23 6.70 -8.49 -3.93
CA LEU A 23 5.44 -8.83 -4.60
C LEU A 23 5.23 -10.33 -4.55
N PHE A 24 4.14 -10.78 -3.93
CA PHE A 24 3.65 -12.14 -4.03
C PHE A 24 2.53 -12.20 -5.06
N TYR A 25 2.75 -12.99 -6.09
CA TYR A 25 1.81 -13.16 -7.19
C TYR A 25 1.46 -14.63 -7.34
N GLY A 26 0.19 -14.91 -7.58
CA GLY A 26 -0.27 -16.29 -7.79
C GLY A 26 -1.79 -16.43 -7.63
N THR A 27 -2.27 -17.65 -7.82
CA THR A 27 -3.69 -17.97 -7.73
C THR A 27 -4.23 -17.74 -6.31
N PRO A 28 -5.54 -17.47 -6.16
CA PRO A 28 -6.19 -17.38 -4.85
C PRO A 28 -5.95 -18.67 -4.04
N LYS A 29 -5.87 -18.54 -2.71
CA LYS A 29 -5.67 -19.65 -1.76
C LYS A 29 -4.33 -20.40 -1.94
N SER A 30 -3.33 -19.76 -2.52
CA SER A 30 -1.98 -20.35 -2.64
C SER A 30 -1.07 -20.10 -1.43
N GLY A 31 -1.60 -19.49 -0.37
CA GLY A 31 -0.85 -19.25 0.86
C GLY A 31 -0.12 -17.90 0.92
N LYS A 32 -0.39 -16.99 0.00
CA LYS A 32 0.27 -15.68 -0.06
C LYS A 32 0.05 -14.85 1.20
N THR A 33 -1.20 -14.75 1.66
CA THR A 33 -1.53 -13.99 2.88
C THR A 33 -0.91 -14.62 4.12
N THR A 34 -0.90 -15.95 4.20
CA THR A 34 -0.28 -16.68 5.30
C THR A 34 1.21 -16.38 5.39
N ILE A 35 1.92 -16.45 4.29
CA ILE A 35 3.36 -16.14 4.25
C ILE A 35 3.60 -14.68 4.59
N ALA A 36 2.85 -13.77 3.99
CA ALA A 36 3.00 -12.33 4.24
C ALA A 36 2.75 -11.97 5.72
N SER A 37 1.79 -12.62 6.37
CA SER A 37 1.48 -12.40 7.79
C SER A 37 2.61 -12.82 8.72
N LYS A 38 3.55 -13.65 8.25
CA LYS A 38 4.71 -14.12 9.03
C LYS A 38 5.91 -13.17 8.95
N PHE A 39 5.84 -12.14 8.15
CA PHE A 39 6.91 -11.14 8.10
C PHE A 39 7.01 -10.41 9.45
N PRO A 40 8.20 -9.95 9.84
CA PRO A 40 8.37 -9.28 11.14
C PRO A 40 7.45 -8.06 11.27
N GLY A 41 6.71 -8.00 12.37
CA GLY A 41 5.80 -6.89 12.67
C GLY A 41 4.81 -6.60 11.55
N ALA A 42 4.22 -7.63 10.94
CA ALA A 42 3.32 -7.47 9.81
C ALA A 42 1.98 -6.87 10.21
N LEU A 43 1.62 -5.76 9.58
CA LEU A 43 0.28 -5.18 9.58
C LEU A 43 -0.36 -5.45 8.23
N VAL A 44 -1.42 -6.24 8.21
CA VAL A 44 -2.15 -6.55 6.98
C VAL A 44 -3.26 -5.53 6.76
N LEU A 45 -3.14 -4.75 5.70
CA LEU A 45 -4.19 -3.85 5.24
C LEU A 45 -5.08 -4.65 4.29
N ALA A 46 -6.23 -5.08 4.80
CA ALA A 46 -7.08 -6.05 4.15
C ALA A 46 -8.17 -5.39 3.32
N PHE A 47 -7.95 -5.34 2.01
CA PHE A 47 -8.96 -4.92 1.05
C PHE A 47 -9.91 -6.07 0.69
N GLU A 48 -9.54 -7.30 1.04
CA GLU A 48 -10.44 -8.46 0.97
C GLU A 48 -10.37 -9.28 2.26
N LYS A 49 -11.39 -10.10 2.53
CA LYS A 49 -11.60 -10.75 3.83
C LYS A 49 -10.99 -12.15 3.96
N GLY A 50 -9.90 -12.44 3.25
CA GLY A 50 -9.27 -13.76 3.25
C GLY A 50 -8.47 -14.14 4.51
N TYR A 51 -8.37 -13.27 5.49
CA TYR A 51 -7.49 -13.46 6.65
C TYR A 51 -8.16 -14.13 7.86
N ASN A 52 -9.46 -14.37 7.82
CA ASN A 52 -10.22 -14.85 8.99
C ASN A 52 -9.75 -16.21 9.54
N ALA A 53 -9.14 -17.03 8.69
CA ALA A 53 -8.64 -18.34 9.07
C ALA A 53 -7.19 -18.34 9.58
N ILE A 54 -6.54 -17.18 9.65
CA ILE A 54 -5.13 -17.08 10.04
C ILE A 54 -5.05 -16.62 11.50
N PRO A 55 -4.64 -17.49 12.43
CA PRO A 55 -4.55 -17.12 13.83
C PRO A 55 -3.44 -16.11 14.08
N GLY A 56 -3.69 -15.15 14.97
CA GLY A 56 -2.70 -14.16 15.40
C GLY A 56 -2.40 -13.06 14.37
N ILE A 57 -3.11 -13.00 13.26
CA ILE A 57 -2.89 -11.97 12.24
C ILE A 57 -3.31 -10.60 12.77
N MET A 58 -2.45 -9.60 12.52
CA MET A 58 -2.75 -8.20 12.79
C MET A 58 -3.28 -7.58 11.50
N ALA A 59 -4.60 -7.53 11.34
CA ALA A 59 -5.25 -7.08 10.11
C ALA A 59 -6.18 -5.91 10.37
N LYS A 60 -6.14 -4.92 9.48
CA LYS A 60 -7.05 -3.79 9.45
C LYS A 60 -7.88 -3.85 8.18
N PRO A 61 -9.19 -4.11 8.26
CA PRO A 61 -10.06 -4.06 7.08
C PRO A 61 -10.14 -2.64 6.50
N ILE A 62 -10.10 -2.55 5.19
CA ILE A 62 -10.19 -1.29 4.46
C ILE A 62 -11.30 -1.39 3.43
N ASN A 63 -12.23 -0.44 3.49
CA ASN A 63 -13.41 -0.44 2.63
C ASN A 63 -13.37 0.67 1.57
N THR A 64 -12.53 1.69 1.76
CA THR A 64 -12.38 2.80 0.82
C THR A 64 -10.93 3.24 0.73
N TRP A 65 -10.58 3.89 -0.39
CA TRP A 65 -9.24 4.48 -0.55
C TRP A 65 -8.99 5.61 0.47
N GLY A 66 -10.05 6.36 0.83
CA GLY A 66 -9.95 7.38 1.87
C GLY A 66 -9.55 6.81 3.23
N GLU A 67 -10.07 5.64 3.61
CA GLU A 67 -9.65 4.94 4.83
C GLU A 67 -8.18 4.54 4.76
N PHE A 68 -7.73 4.06 3.61
CA PHE A 68 -6.31 3.73 3.39
C PHE A 68 -5.42 4.95 3.57
N LYS A 69 -5.80 6.10 3.02
CA LYS A 69 -5.03 7.35 3.19
C LYS A 69 -4.97 7.81 4.65
N LYS A 70 -6.03 7.59 5.41
CA LYS A 70 -6.03 7.83 6.86
C LYS A 70 -5.00 6.98 7.57
N ILE A 71 -4.95 5.69 7.24
CA ILE A 71 -3.96 4.76 7.81
C ILE A 71 -2.54 5.19 7.46
N LEU A 72 -2.30 5.67 6.24
CA LEU A 72 -1.00 6.21 5.87
C LEU A 72 -0.57 7.36 6.79
N SER A 73 -1.51 8.21 7.20
CA SER A 73 -1.23 9.28 8.16
C SER A 73 -0.88 8.73 9.55
N GLU A 74 -1.58 7.69 10.00
CA GLU A 74 -1.31 7.04 11.29
C GLU A 74 0.05 6.33 11.30
N LEU A 75 0.49 5.78 10.17
CA LEU A 75 1.79 5.13 10.04
C LEU A 75 2.98 6.08 10.29
N ARG A 76 2.75 7.38 10.25
CA ARG A 76 3.79 8.38 10.57
C ARG A 76 4.08 8.49 12.06
N ASP A 77 3.17 8.00 12.91
CA ASP A 77 3.36 8.02 14.35
C ASP A 77 4.51 7.08 14.73
N PRO A 78 5.54 7.58 15.46
CA PRO A 78 6.64 6.73 15.93
C PRO A 78 6.18 5.54 16.76
N ALA A 79 5.09 5.67 17.52
CA ALA A 79 4.55 4.57 18.31
C ALA A 79 4.06 3.42 17.42
N VAL A 80 3.52 3.71 16.25
CA VAL A 80 3.10 2.70 15.27
C VAL A 80 4.31 1.97 14.70
N LYS A 81 5.40 2.68 14.42
CA LYS A 81 6.66 2.09 13.95
C LYS A 81 7.32 1.16 14.97
N ASP A 82 7.10 1.40 16.26
CA ASP A 82 7.62 0.53 17.31
C ASP A 82 6.89 -0.82 17.35
N VAL A 83 5.65 -0.87 16.87
CA VAL A 83 4.82 -2.09 16.85
C VAL A 83 4.94 -2.81 15.51
N PHE A 84 4.88 -2.07 14.41
CA PHE A 84 4.85 -2.62 13.05
C PHE A 84 6.13 -2.32 12.29
N GLN A 85 6.60 -3.29 11.52
CA GLN A 85 7.79 -3.17 10.66
C GLN A 85 7.45 -3.37 9.19
N THR A 86 6.40 -4.12 8.90
CA THR A 86 6.01 -4.50 7.54
C THR A 86 4.55 -4.17 7.31
N VAL A 87 4.26 -3.52 6.20
CA VAL A 87 2.90 -3.27 5.73
C VAL A 87 2.60 -4.24 4.60
N VAL A 88 1.51 -5.00 4.74
CA VAL A 88 1.04 -5.93 3.73
C VAL A 88 -0.23 -5.37 3.10
N ILE A 89 -0.27 -5.27 1.79
CA ILE A 89 -1.47 -4.86 1.04
C ILE A 89 -2.08 -6.10 0.39
N ASP A 90 -3.26 -6.48 0.86
CA ASP A 90 -3.96 -7.69 0.44
C ASP A 90 -5.39 -7.34 -0.02
N THR A 91 -5.65 -7.28 -1.28
CA THR A 91 -4.76 -7.42 -2.43
C THR A 91 -4.49 -6.08 -3.10
N ALA A 92 -3.39 -5.98 -3.80
CA ALA A 92 -3.06 -4.78 -4.56
C ALA A 92 -4.07 -4.50 -5.67
N ASP A 93 -4.62 -5.55 -6.27
CA ASP A 93 -5.63 -5.45 -7.33
C ASP A 93 -6.90 -4.75 -6.84
N ILE A 94 -7.41 -5.15 -5.69
CA ILE A 94 -8.59 -4.52 -5.09
C ILE A 94 -8.26 -3.12 -4.58
N ALA A 95 -7.10 -2.94 -3.99
CA ALA A 95 -6.62 -1.62 -3.57
C ALA A 95 -6.59 -0.65 -4.74
N TYR A 96 -6.10 -1.10 -5.90
CA TYR A 96 -6.07 -0.28 -7.11
C TYR A 96 -7.48 0.09 -7.58
N SER A 97 -8.44 -0.84 -7.52
CA SER A 97 -9.83 -0.54 -7.86
C SER A 97 -10.45 0.51 -6.94
N TYR A 98 -10.10 0.50 -5.66
CA TYR A 98 -10.53 1.54 -4.71
C TYR A 98 -9.89 2.89 -5.03
N CYS A 99 -8.64 2.88 -5.46
CA CYS A 99 -7.96 4.08 -5.94
C CYS A 99 -8.65 4.68 -7.16
N GLU A 100 -9.04 3.84 -8.13
CA GLU A 100 -9.79 4.27 -9.30
C GLU A 100 -11.13 4.93 -8.93
N LYS A 101 -11.88 4.33 -8.01
CA LYS A 101 -13.13 4.93 -7.51
C LYS A 101 -12.89 6.29 -6.84
N TYR A 102 -11.84 6.39 -6.07
CA TYR A 102 -11.45 7.64 -5.43
C TYR A 102 -11.16 8.74 -6.46
N ILE A 103 -10.43 8.40 -7.52
CA ILE A 103 -10.12 9.33 -8.61
C ILE A 103 -11.39 9.76 -9.35
N CYS A 104 -12.32 8.85 -9.61
CA CYS A 104 -13.61 9.19 -10.21
C CYS A 104 -14.37 10.20 -9.35
N GLY A 105 -14.41 10.01 -8.05
CA GLY A 105 -15.04 10.93 -7.12
C GLY A 105 -14.37 12.31 -7.11
N ALA A 106 -13.04 12.32 -7.11
CA ALA A 106 -12.26 13.57 -7.10
C ALA A 106 -12.38 14.35 -8.41
N ALA A 107 -12.55 13.66 -9.54
CA ALA A 107 -12.70 14.28 -10.86
C ALA A 107 -14.14 14.71 -11.17
N SER A 108 -15.13 14.17 -10.43
CA SER A 108 -16.53 14.50 -10.63
C SER A 108 -16.84 15.88 -10.04
N ASP A 109 -17.77 16.59 -10.70
CA ASP A 109 -18.25 17.89 -10.26
C ASP A 109 -19.79 17.99 -10.44
N ALA A 110 -20.34 19.18 -10.28
CA ALA A 110 -21.79 19.43 -10.43
C ALA A 110 -22.31 19.14 -11.86
N LYS A 111 -21.45 19.17 -12.87
CA LYS A 111 -21.81 18.98 -14.28
C LYS A 111 -21.44 17.59 -14.81
N ASN A 112 -20.37 17.01 -14.29
CA ASN A 112 -19.82 15.74 -14.79
C ASN A 112 -19.66 14.77 -13.64
N SER A 113 -20.23 13.56 -13.82
CA SER A 113 -20.07 12.44 -12.90
C SER A 113 -19.41 11.28 -13.63
N TYR A 114 -18.36 10.72 -13.05
CA TYR A 114 -17.61 9.63 -13.64
C TYR A 114 -17.71 8.39 -12.75
N ASP A 115 -18.15 7.29 -13.33
CA ASP A 115 -18.23 5.99 -12.66
C ASP A 115 -17.01 5.11 -12.95
N ASN A 116 -16.30 5.43 -14.03
CA ASN A 116 -15.13 4.68 -14.47
C ASN A 116 -14.02 5.66 -14.90
N VAL A 117 -12.77 5.32 -14.60
CA VAL A 117 -11.62 6.14 -15.00
C VAL A 117 -11.51 6.32 -16.51
N ALA A 118 -12.02 5.36 -17.29
CA ALA A 118 -12.08 5.46 -18.74
C ALA A 118 -12.98 6.60 -19.22
N ASP A 119 -13.95 7.00 -18.43
CA ASP A 119 -14.91 8.09 -18.77
C ASP A 119 -14.32 9.48 -18.55
N ILE A 120 -13.23 9.58 -17.81
CA ILE A 120 -12.53 10.85 -17.61
C ILE A 120 -11.83 11.23 -18.93
N PRO A 121 -12.07 12.48 -19.43
CA PRO A 121 -11.60 12.87 -20.76
C PRO A 121 -10.09 12.77 -20.96
N TYR A 122 -9.69 12.48 -22.19
CA TYR A 122 -8.30 12.47 -22.65
C TYR A 122 -7.41 11.42 -21.99
N GLY A 123 -7.98 10.33 -21.49
CA GLY A 123 -7.22 9.28 -20.81
C GLY A 123 -6.60 9.71 -19.48
N LYS A 124 -6.97 10.88 -18.96
CA LYS A 124 -6.41 11.43 -17.72
C LYS A 124 -6.73 10.56 -16.50
N GLY A 125 -7.87 9.87 -16.52
CA GLY A 125 -8.30 9.02 -15.41
C GLY A 125 -7.31 7.91 -15.10
N TYR A 126 -6.82 7.23 -16.11
CA TYR A 126 -5.82 6.17 -15.94
C TYR A 126 -4.52 6.72 -15.34
N LYS A 127 -4.05 7.85 -15.86
CA LYS A 127 -2.84 8.50 -15.37
C LYS A 127 -2.99 8.97 -13.93
N MET A 128 -4.12 9.58 -13.59
CA MET A 128 -4.41 10.06 -12.23
C MET A 128 -4.44 8.91 -11.23
N ALA A 129 -5.11 7.81 -11.57
CA ALA A 129 -5.17 6.63 -10.71
C ALA A 129 -3.79 6.02 -10.48
N ALA A 130 -2.99 5.87 -11.53
CA ALA A 130 -1.64 5.32 -11.43
C ALA A 130 -0.74 6.22 -10.58
N GLN A 131 -0.81 7.53 -10.73
CA GLN A 131 -0.04 8.47 -9.92
C GLN A 131 -0.44 8.44 -8.45
N GLU A 132 -1.73 8.45 -8.15
CA GLU A 132 -2.24 8.39 -6.77
C GLU A 132 -1.81 7.11 -6.07
N PHE A 133 -1.96 5.97 -6.75
CA PHE A 133 -1.54 4.68 -6.22
C PHE A 133 -0.03 4.66 -5.94
N ASP A 134 0.77 5.07 -6.92
CA ASP A 134 2.23 5.08 -6.81
C ASP A 134 2.72 5.98 -5.68
N GLU A 135 2.14 7.18 -5.53
CA GLU A 135 2.49 8.10 -4.46
C GLU A 135 2.20 7.51 -3.08
N CYS A 136 1.06 6.84 -2.90
CA CYS A 136 0.71 6.21 -1.63
C CYS A 136 1.64 5.04 -1.30
N ILE A 137 1.99 4.21 -2.29
CA ILE A 137 2.94 3.12 -2.12
C ILE A 137 4.33 3.66 -1.74
N ARG A 138 4.80 4.69 -2.42
CA ARG A 138 6.09 5.32 -2.11
C ARG A 138 6.14 5.90 -0.70
N LYS A 139 5.04 6.48 -0.22
CA LYS A 139 4.95 7.00 1.15
C LYS A 139 5.24 5.92 2.18
N ILE A 140 4.74 4.71 1.98
CA ILE A 140 4.99 3.59 2.90
C ILE A 140 6.50 3.29 2.96
N LEU A 141 7.15 3.20 1.81
CA LEU A 141 8.59 2.93 1.74
C LEU A 141 9.43 4.08 2.32
N GLN A 142 9.02 5.33 2.08
CA GLN A 142 9.70 6.51 2.64
C GLN A 142 9.58 6.59 4.16
N MET A 143 8.53 6.03 4.74
CA MET A 143 8.35 5.92 6.19
C MET A 143 9.16 4.79 6.81
N ASP A 144 9.99 4.11 6.03
CA ASP A 144 10.89 3.05 6.48
C ASP A 144 10.17 1.79 6.98
N PHE A 145 9.06 1.43 6.32
CA PHE A 145 8.43 0.12 6.46
C PHE A 145 8.90 -0.82 5.37
N GLY A 146 8.92 -2.12 5.65
CA GLY A 146 8.91 -3.13 4.61
C GLY A 146 7.52 -3.17 3.97
N LEU A 147 7.43 -3.45 2.69
CA LEU A 147 6.17 -3.48 1.96
C LEU A 147 6.01 -4.83 1.26
N VAL A 148 4.88 -5.47 1.50
CA VAL A 148 4.48 -6.69 0.79
C VAL A 148 3.19 -6.41 0.03
N LEU A 149 3.23 -6.59 -1.27
CA LEU A 149 2.04 -6.52 -2.13
C LEU A 149 1.62 -7.93 -2.51
N ILE A 150 0.34 -8.23 -2.33
CA ILE A 150 -0.26 -9.50 -2.74
C ILE A 150 -1.14 -9.24 -3.95
N SER A 151 -0.93 -10.01 -5.02
CA SER A 151 -1.71 -9.95 -6.25
C SER A 151 -2.18 -11.34 -6.67
N HIS A 152 -3.33 -11.41 -7.26
CA HIS A 152 -3.89 -12.65 -7.80
C HIS A 152 -3.69 -12.79 -9.30
#